data_c1a3ef6ceafc405554c3222699c388d9
#
_entry.id   c1a3ef6ceafc405554c3222699c388d9
#
_cell.length_a   1.000
_cell.length_b   1.000
_cell.length_c   1.000
_cell.angle_alpha   90.00
_cell.angle_beta   90.00
_cell.angle_gamma   90.00
#
_symmetry.space_group_name_H-M   'P 1'
#
loop_
_entity.id
_entity.type
_entity.pdbx_description
1 polymer ?
#
loop_
_entity_poly.entity_id
_entity_poly.type
_entity_poly.pdbx_seq_one_letter_code
_entity_poly.pdbx_strand_id
1 'polypeptide(L)'
;LDWPVYATLDQASAYAQWKGQGLPTEAQFHRAAYGGPGIEGQPDFSAENADFKRWDPEPVTAGRVNALGLRQMVGNGWEWTSTVFQPFPGFSPFPTYPGYSANFFDGRHYVLKGASPRTAAAFLRPSFRNWFRPEYPYVFATFRTVEN
;
A
#
# COMPACT_ATOMS: atom_id res chain seq x y z
N LEU A 1 -6.53 -11.70 18.47
CA LEU A 1 -5.56 -11.70 17.36
C LEU A 1 -5.84 -10.49 16.51
N ASP A 2 -5.14 -9.39 16.79
CA ASP A 2 -5.35 -8.06 16.18
C ASP A 2 -4.12 -7.57 15.40
N TRP A 3 -3.18 -8.48 15.12
CA TRP A 3 -2.00 -8.18 14.30
C TRP A 3 -2.33 -8.28 12.82
N PRO A 4 -1.65 -7.50 11.94
CA PRO A 4 -1.82 -7.62 10.51
C PRO A 4 -1.37 -9.00 10.03
N VAL A 5 -2.07 -9.52 9.03
CA VAL A 5 -1.67 -10.75 8.34
C VAL A 5 -0.81 -10.37 7.15
N TYR A 6 0.40 -10.91 7.06
CA TYR A 6 1.21 -10.82 5.87
C TYR A 6 0.84 -11.95 4.90
N ALA A 7 0.56 -11.59 3.67
CA ALA A 7 0.06 -12.49 2.65
C ALA A 7 0.56 -12.10 1.26
N THR A 8 0.57 -13.05 0.35
CA THR A 8 0.72 -12.78 -1.09
C THR A 8 -0.58 -12.19 -1.64
N LEU A 9 -0.52 -11.59 -2.85
CA LEU A 9 -1.73 -11.09 -3.50
C LEU A 9 -2.73 -12.23 -3.78
N ASP A 10 -2.23 -13.41 -4.17
CA ASP A 10 -3.08 -14.57 -4.44
C ASP A 10 -3.85 -15.00 -3.19
N GLN A 11 -3.17 -15.05 -2.04
CA GLN A 11 -3.80 -15.36 -0.76
C GLN A 11 -4.81 -14.30 -0.32
N ALA A 12 -4.45 -13.03 -0.46
CA ALA A 12 -5.33 -11.91 -0.15
C ALA A 12 -6.58 -11.90 -1.02
N SER A 13 -6.42 -12.16 -2.33
CA SER A 13 -7.53 -12.26 -3.29
C SER A 13 -8.45 -13.43 -2.99
N ALA A 14 -7.89 -14.59 -2.68
CA ALA A 14 -8.68 -15.77 -2.31
C ALA A 14 -9.52 -15.52 -1.04
N TYR A 15 -8.93 -14.87 -0.04
CA TYR A 15 -9.66 -14.49 1.16
C TYR A 15 -10.79 -13.49 0.87
N ALA A 16 -10.50 -12.45 0.08
CA ALA A 16 -11.50 -11.44 -0.28
C ALA A 16 -12.68 -12.10 -1.03
N GLN A 17 -12.41 -12.96 -2.00
CA GLN A 17 -13.44 -13.72 -2.73
C GLN A 17 -14.28 -14.61 -1.81
N TRP A 18 -13.63 -15.35 -0.90
CA TRP A 18 -14.36 -16.17 0.08
C TRP A 18 -15.31 -15.34 0.94
N LYS A 19 -14.92 -14.10 1.23
CA LYS A 19 -15.74 -13.15 2.01
C LYS A 19 -16.82 -12.43 1.18
N GLY A 20 -16.88 -12.66 -0.13
CA GLY A 20 -17.77 -11.93 -1.05
C GLY A 20 -17.36 -10.47 -1.29
N GLN A 21 -16.10 -10.15 -1.08
CA GLN A 21 -15.50 -8.82 -1.18
C GLN A 21 -14.39 -8.79 -2.23
N GLY A 22 -13.80 -7.61 -2.46
CA GLY A 22 -12.66 -7.41 -3.31
C GLY A 22 -11.47 -6.78 -2.58
N LEU A 23 -10.35 -6.66 -3.26
CA LEU A 23 -9.23 -5.82 -2.83
C LEU A 23 -9.43 -4.40 -3.40
N PRO A 24 -9.03 -3.36 -2.68
CA PRO A 24 -9.14 -1.99 -3.19
C PRO A 24 -8.26 -1.81 -4.43
N THR A 25 -8.71 -0.98 -5.34
CA THR A 25 -7.84 -0.41 -6.38
C THR A 25 -6.86 0.59 -5.77
N GLU A 26 -5.77 0.91 -6.48
CA GLU A 26 -4.86 1.98 -6.05
C GLU A 26 -5.58 3.32 -5.83
N ALA A 27 -6.55 3.65 -6.68
CA ALA A 27 -7.32 4.88 -6.54
C ALA A 27 -8.19 4.88 -5.27
N GLN A 28 -8.83 3.76 -4.95
CA GLN A 28 -9.59 3.60 -3.70
C GLN A 28 -8.68 3.69 -2.49
N PHE A 29 -7.52 3.02 -2.52
CA PHE A 29 -6.53 3.15 -1.45
C PHE A 29 -6.08 4.60 -1.28
N HIS A 30 -5.74 5.28 -2.37
CA HIS A 30 -5.28 6.66 -2.34
C HIS A 30 -6.36 7.58 -1.72
N ARG A 31 -7.61 7.40 -2.11
CA ARG A 31 -8.74 8.13 -1.52
C ARG A 31 -8.88 7.84 -0.03
N ALA A 32 -8.78 6.56 0.37
CA ALA A 32 -8.92 6.12 1.74
C ALA A 32 -7.79 6.64 2.65
N ALA A 33 -6.56 6.64 2.15
CA ALA A 33 -5.38 7.04 2.93
C ALA A 33 -5.19 8.57 3.00
N TYR A 34 -5.43 9.27 1.90
CA TYR A 34 -5.03 10.67 1.74
C TYR A 34 -6.15 11.61 1.32
N GLY A 35 -7.30 11.07 0.95
CA GLY A 35 -8.41 11.85 0.43
C GLY A 35 -9.48 12.14 1.47
N GLY A 36 -10.15 13.27 1.32
CA GLY A 36 -11.31 13.64 2.13
C GLY A 36 -11.62 15.11 1.94
N PRO A 37 -12.89 15.53 2.13
CA PRO A 37 -13.22 16.95 2.15
C PRO A 37 -12.40 17.67 3.24
N GLY A 38 -11.79 18.79 2.90
CA GLY A 38 -11.02 19.60 3.85
C GLY A 38 -9.63 19.04 4.22
N ILE A 39 -9.15 17.99 3.54
CA ILE A 39 -7.76 17.55 3.70
C ILE A 39 -6.91 18.33 2.69
N GLU A 40 -6.36 19.43 3.18
CA GLU A 40 -5.37 20.23 2.46
C GLU A 40 -4.00 20.07 3.14
N GLY A 41 -2.94 20.09 2.33
CA GLY A 41 -1.57 20.02 2.82
C GLY A 41 -0.90 18.66 2.65
N GLN A 42 0.35 18.60 3.11
CA GLN A 42 1.13 17.34 3.10
C GLN A 42 0.69 16.43 4.24
N PRO A 43 0.50 15.13 3.99
CA PRO A 43 0.20 14.18 5.04
C PRO A 43 1.33 14.13 6.09
N ASP A 44 0.96 14.13 7.36
CA ASP A 44 1.89 13.92 8.47
C ASP A 44 2.00 12.43 8.78
N PHE A 45 3.17 11.86 8.51
CA PHE A 45 3.48 10.46 8.78
C PHE A 45 4.24 10.24 10.09
N SER A 46 4.40 11.28 10.93
CA SER A 46 5.22 11.20 12.14
C SER A 46 4.70 10.20 13.17
N ALA A 47 3.41 9.92 13.18
CA ALA A 47 2.78 8.97 14.10
C ALA A 47 2.70 7.54 13.55
N GLU A 48 3.06 7.33 12.28
CA GLU A 48 2.90 6.04 11.62
C GLU A 48 4.02 5.05 12.00
N ASN A 49 3.72 3.75 11.98
CA ASN A 49 4.69 2.69 12.21
C ASN A 49 5.55 2.48 10.95
N ALA A 50 6.48 3.39 10.72
CA ALA A 50 7.44 3.42 9.62
C ALA A 50 8.75 4.01 10.12
N ASP A 51 9.72 4.23 9.24
CA ASP A 51 10.99 4.89 9.53
C ASP A 51 11.84 4.17 10.59
N PHE A 52 11.73 2.84 10.64
CA PHE A 52 12.47 2.00 11.60
C PHE A 52 12.22 2.35 13.07
N LYS A 53 11.13 3.08 13.38
CA LYS A 53 10.77 3.42 14.76
C LYS A 53 10.46 2.18 15.58
N ARG A 54 9.83 1.20 14.93
CA ARG A 54 9.60 -0.15 15.46
C ARG A 54 9.96 -1.15 14.38
N TRP A 55 10.50 -2.29 14.79
CA TRP A 55 10.88 -3.35 13.85
C TRP A 55 9.73 -4.30 13.55
N ASP A 56 8.75 -4.33 14.42
CA ASP A 56 7.59 -5.21 14.35
C ASP A 56 6.31 -4.43 14.00
N PRO A 57 5.32 -5.11 13.44
CA PRO A 57 4.00 -4.51 13.24
C PRO A 57 3.34 -4.21 14.59
N GLU A 58 2.32 -3.38 14.55
CA GLU A 58 1.43 -3.07 15.67
C GLU A 58 0.06 -3.70 15.44
N PRO A 59 -0.75 -3.89 16.50
CA PRO A 59 -2.15 -4.26 16.36
C PRO A 59 -2.87 -3.35 15.38
N VAL A 60 -3.73 -3.92 14.52
CA VAL A 60 -4.47 -3.16 13.49
C VAL A 60 -5.42 -2.10 14.10
N THR A 61 -5.69 -2.23 15.39
CA THR A 61 -6.49 -1.28 16.18
C THR A 61 -5.66 -0.13 16.77
N ALA A 62 -4.33 -0.20 16.69
CA ALA A 62 -3.42 0.83 17.17
C ALA A 62 -3.31 2.01 16.19
N GLY A 63 -2.62 3.05 16.64
CA GLY A 63 -2.33 4.22 15.83
C GLY A 63 -3.50 5.20 15.67
N ARG A 64 -3.24 6.26 14.93
CA ARG A 64 -4.19 7.33 14.70
C ARG A 64 -5.29 6.92 13.72
N VAL A 65 -6.49 7.42 13.93
CA VAL A 65 -7.60 7.33 12.99
C VAL A 65 -7.51 8.51 12.01
N ASN A 66 -7.58 8.25 10.73
CA ASN A 66 -7.65 9.33 9.74
C ASN A 66 -9.06 9.95 9.65
N ALA A 67 -9.23 10.98 8.82
CA ALA A 67 -10.50 11.69 8.66
C ALA A 67 -11.67 10.80 8.13
N LEU A 68 -11.35 9.65 7.56
CA LEU A 68 -12.35 8.68 7.06
C LEU A 68 -12.60 7.52 8.03
N GLY A 69 -12.09 7.61 9.27
CA GLY A 69 -12.27 6.57 10.27
C GLY A 69 -11.33 5.37 10.14
N LEU A 70 -10.32 5.44 9.27
CA LEU A 70 -9.42 4.33 8.99
C LEU A 70 -8.11 4.44 9.77
N ARG A 71 -7.53 3.27 10.09
CA ARG A 71 -6.25 3.16 10.80
C ARG A 71 -5.22 2.46 9.93
N GLN A 72 -3.94 2.68 10.22
CA GLN A 72 -2.81 1.95 9.66
C GLN A 72 -2.76 1.98 8.12
N MET A 73 -3.22 3.08 7.50
CA MET A 73 -3.20 3.22 6.03
C MET A 73 -1.77 3.39 5.48
N VAL A 74 -0.86 3.89 6.30
CA VAL A 74 0.56 4.04 5.97
C VAL A 74 1.37 3.49 7.13
N GLY A 75 2.46 2.79 6.83
CA GLY A 75 3.22 2.06 7.85
C GLY A 75 2.57 0.72 8.20
N ASN A 76 3.15 0.00 9.14
CA ASN A 76 2.69 -1.27 9.65
C ASN A 76 2.73 -2.45 8.66
N GLY A 77 2.59 -2.22 7.38
CA GLY A 77 2.69 -3.16 6.27
C GLY A 77 2.31 -2.48 4.96
N TRP A 78 2.93 -2.90 3.87
CA TRP A 78 2.46 -2.58 2.54
C TRP A 78 1.07 -3.18 2.33
N GLU A 79 0.21 -2.51 1.61
CA GLU A 79 -1.11 -3.05 1.31
C GLU A 79 -1.26 -3.38 -0.19
N TRP A 80 -1.64 -4.61 -0.47
CA TRP A 80 -1.97 -5.05 -1.82
C TRP A 80 -3.18 -4.30 -2.36
N THR A 81 -3.07 -3.90 -3.62
CA THR A 81 -4.21 -3.41 -4.40
C THR A 81 -4.51 -4.37 -5.56
N SER A 82 -5.71 -4.30 -6.10
CA SER A 82 -6.09 -5.02 -7.33
C SER A 82 -5.55 -4.38 -8.61
N THR A 83 -4.82 -3.27 -8.50
CA THR A 83 -4.33 -2.52 -9.66
C THR A 83 -3.04 -3.12 -10.20
N VAL A 84 -3.04 -3.46 -11.47
CA VAL A 84 -1.82 -3.83 -12.21
C VAL A 84 -0.89 -2.63 -12.26
N PHE A 85 0.40 -2.87 -12.04
CA PHE A 85 1.40 -1.80 -12.10
C PHE A 85 1.59 -1.33 -13.54
N GLN A 86 1.20 -0.09 -13.81
CA GLN A 86 1.27 0.56 -15.12
C GLN A 86 1.80 1.99 -14.96
N PRO A 87 2.37 2.57 -16.02
CA PRO A 87 2.79 3.96 -15.98
C PRO A 87 1.60 4.91 -15.87
N PHE A 88 1.82 6.04 -15.22
CA PHE A 88 0.86 7.16 -15.32
C PHE A 88 0.95 7.84 -16.69
N PRO A 89 -0.12 8.50 -17.15
CA PRO A 89 -0.08 9.29 -18.38
C PRO A 89 1.08 10.28 -18.37
N GLY A 90 1.84 10.33 -19.47
CA GLY A 90 3.01 11.19 -19.59
C GLY A 90 4.30 10.64 -18.97
N PHE A 91 4.30 9.40 -18.47
CA PHE A 91 5.51 8.77 -17.96
C PHE A 91 6.58 8.68 -19.07
N SER A 92 7.82 9.03 -18.72
CA SER A 92 9.01 8.76 -19.51
C SER A 92 10.05 8.11 -18.60
N PRO A 93 10.72 7.03 -19.05
CA PRO A 93 11.76 6.40 -18.25
C PRO A 93 12.86 7.37 -17.86
N PHE A 94 13.42 7.19 -16.68
CA PHE A 94 14.52 8.02 -16.21
C PHE A 94 15.76 7.79 -17.09
N PRO A 95 16.34 8.84 -17.72
CA PRO A 95 17.37 8.68 -18.75
C PRO A 95 18.61 7.91 -18.30
N THR A 96 19.01 8.09 -17.05
CA THR A 96 20.21 7.43 -16.50
C THR A 96 19.95 6.03 -15.97
N TYR A 97 18.68 5.67 -15.74
CA TYR A 97 18.27 4.34 -15.29
C TYR A 97 16.88 3.98 -15.83
N PRO A 98 16.76 3.74 -17.14
CA PRO A 98 15.46 3.52 -17.78
C PRO A 98 14.75 2.25 -17.29
N GLY A 99 15.51 1.24 -16.85
CA GLY A 99 14.97 0.00 -16.30
C GLY A 99 14.43 0.06 -14.88
N TYR A 100 14.48 1.20 -14.20
CA TYR A 100 14.07 1.28 -12.79
C TYR A 100 12.62 0.86 -12.55
N SER A 101 11.69 1.25 -13.40
CA SER A 101 10.28 0.86 -13.28
C SER A 101 9.69 0.34 -14.59
N ALA A 102 10.16 0.81 -15.73
CA ALA A 102 9.57 0.49 -17.05
C ALA A 102 9.51 -0.99 -17.34
N ASN A 103 10.52 -1.75 -16.94
CA ASN A 103 10.59 -3.19 -17.16
C ASN A 103 9.52 -4.00 -16.40
N PHE A 104 8.87 -3.37 -15.42
CA PHE A 104 7.83 -3.99 -14.60
C PHE A 104 6.40 -3.64 -15.04
N PHE A 105 6.25 -2.87 -16.11
CA PHE A 105 4.96 -2.63 -16.75
C PHE A 105 4.61 -3.81 -17.70
N ASP A 106 4.69 -5.00 -17.17
CA ASP A 106 4.61 -6.27 -17.92
C ASP A 106 3.24 -6.98 -17.75
N GLY A 107 2.31 -6.33 -17.06
CA GLY A 107 1.00 -6.91 -16.74
C GLY A 107 1.01 -7.98 -15.66
N ARG A 108 2.16 -8.25 -15.04
CA ARG A 108 2.34 -9.29 -14.01
C ARG A 108 2.62 -8.75 -12.62
N HIS A 109 2.94 -7.46 -12.51
CA HIS A 109 3.18 -6.79 -11.23
C HIS A 109 1.95 -6.00 -10.81
N TYR A 110 1.71 -6.01 -9.52
CA TYR A 110 0.58 -5.30 -8.90
C TYR A 110 1.09 -4.25 -7.93
N VAL A 111 0.32 -3.17 -7.81
CA VAL A 111 0.67 -2.05 -6.95
C VAL A 111 0.45 -2.40 -5.49
N LEU A 112 1.45 -2.09 -4.66
CA LEU A 112 1.31 -2.01 -3.22
C LEU A 112 1.43 -0.54 -2.80
N LYS A 113 0.64 -0.17 -1.80
CA LYS A 113 0.60 1.18 -1.25
C LYS A 113 0.89 1.18 0.25
N GLY A 114 1.01 2.36 0.80
CA GLY A 114 1.31 2.54 2.22
C GLY A 114 2.81 2.51 2.51
N ALA A 115 3.22 1.70 3.44
CA ALA A 115 4.62 1.49 3.82
C ALA A 115 4.71 0.36 4.84
N SER A 116 5.89 -0.20 5.02
CA SER A 116 6.19 -1.12 6.13
C SER A 116 6.88 -0.38 7.28
N PRO A 117 7.01 -1.00 8.47
CA PRO A 117 7.80 -0.44 9.58
C PRO A 117 9.24 -0.10 9.19
N ARG A 118 9.75 -0.76 8.15
CA ARG A 118 11.13 -0.64 7.64
C ARG A 118 11.26 0.25 6.40
N THR A 119 10.26 1.08 6.13
CA THR A 119 10.31 2.07 5.05
C THR A 119 10.76 3.41 5.61
N ALA A 120 11.87 3.94 5.10
CA ALA A 120 12.41 5.22 5.56
C ALA A 120 11.45 6.39 5.31
N ALA A 121 11.41 7.35 6.24
CA ALA A 121 10.54 8.53 6.16
C ALA A 121 10.68 9.31 4.85
N ALA A 122 11.89 9.37 4.29
CA ALA A 122 12.16 10.05 3.03
C ALA A 122 11.35 9.52 1.82
N PHE A 123 10.84 8.30 1.91
CA PHE A 123 9.99 7.70 0.86
C PHE A 123 8.50 7.90 1.12
N LEU A 124 8.10 8.30 2.32
CA LEU A 124 6.69 8.43 2.68
C LEU A 124 6.07 9.63 1.96
N ARG A 125 5.29 9.33 0.94
CA ARG A 125 4.50 10.31 0.18
C ARG A 125 3.34 9.63 -0.52
N PRO A 126 2.23 10.31 -0.82
CA PRO A 126 1.07 9.73 -1.49
C PRO A 126 1.39 9.08 -2.85
N SER A 127 2.35 9.62 -3.59
CA SER A 127 2.76 9.09 -4.91
C SER A 127 3.66 7.86 -4.83
N PHE A 128 4.14 7.48 -3.64
CA PHE A 128 5.03 6.34 -3.51
C PHE A 128 4.28 5.04 -3.78
N ARG A 129 4.85 4.22 -4.65
CA ARG A 129 4.33 2.92 -5.10
C ARG A 129 5.41 1.88 -4.91
N ASN A 130 5.01 0.71 -4.48
CA ASN A 130 5.80 -0.50 -4.58
C ASN A 130 5.08 -1.46 -5.53
N TRP A 131 5.77 -2.48 -6.05
CA TRP A 131 5.18 -3.43 -6.97
C TRP A 131 5.86 -4.79 -6.87
N PHE A 132 5.06 -5.84 -6.86
CA PHE A 132 5.54 -7.22 -6.86
C PHE A 132 4.60 -8.12 -7.64
N ARG A 133 5.07 -9.32 -7.94
CA ARG A 133 4.24 -10.38 -8.51
C ARG A 133 3.28 -10.94 -7.48
N PRO A 134 2.10 -11.47 -7.90
CA PRO A 134 1.07 -11.96 -6.99
C PRO A 134 1.54 -13.02 -6.00
N GLU A 135 2.44 -13.87 -6.41
CA GLU A 135 2.96 -14.98 -5.63
C GLU A 135 4.15 -14.62 -4.71
N TYR A 136 4.66 -13.38 -4.76
CA TYR A 136 5.88 -12.99 -4.06
C TYR A 136 5.66 -12.85 -2.54
N PRO A 137 6.28 -13.71 -1.69
CA PRO A 137 5.96 -13.76 -0.27
C PRO A 137 6.92 -12.95 0.64
N TYR A 138 7.98 -12.33 0.09
CA TYR A 138 9.10 -11.78 0.87
C TYR A 138 8.98 -10.28 1.17
N VAL A 139 7.79 -9.72 1.07
CA VAL A 139 7.50 -8.34 1.45
C VAL A 139 6.62 -8.30 2.69
N PHE A 140 6.75 -7.25 3.47
CA PHE A 140 5.84 -6.99 4.60
C PHE A 140 4.51 -6.45 4.03
N ALA A 141 3.80 -7.31 3.30
CA ALA A 141 2.57 -6.98 2.60
C ALA A 141 1.36 -7.57 3.30
N THR A 142 0.45 -6.73 3.65
CA THR A 142 -0.86 -7.03 4.20
C THR A 142 -1.94 -6.64 3.18
N PHE A 143 -3.19 -6.66 3.57
CA PHE A 143 -4.31 -6.26 2.73
C PHE A 143 -5.50 -5.81 3.57
N ARG A 144 -6.39 -5.08 2.93
CA ARG A 144 -7.75 -4.84 3.41
C ARG A 144 -8.73 -5.20 2.32
N THR A 145 -9.97 -5.45 2.69
CA THR A 145 -11.04 -5.77 1.75
C THR A 145 -11.99 -4.60 1.61
N VAL A 146 -12.65 -4.51 0.46
CA VAL A 146 -13.70 -3.55 0.17
C VAL A 146 -14.95 -4.28 -0.30
N GLU A 147 -16.12 -3.71 -0.03
CA GLU A 147 -17.39 -4.18 -0.59
C GLU A 147 -17.40 -3.92 -2.10
N ASN A 148 -17.99 -4.83 -2.85
CA ASN A 148 -18.13 -4.73 -4.30
C ASN A 148 -19.29 -3.80 -4.68
#